data_30250f1532fcea4c22b787c612312850
#
_entry.id   30250f1532fcea4c22b787c612312850
#
_cell.length_a   1.000
_cell.length_b   1.000
_cell.length_c   1.000
_cell.angle_alpha   90.00
_cell.angle_beta   90.00
_cell.angle_gamma   90.00
#
_symmetry.space_group_name_H-M   'P 1'
#
loop_
_entity.id
_entity.type
_entity.pdbx_description
1 polymer ?
#
loop_
_entity_poly.entity_id
_entity_poly.type
_entity_poly.pdbx_seq_one_letter_code
_entity_poly.pdbx_strand_id
1 'polypeptide(L)'
;MEKSVLIGLITSEVNKDQAYEYLDELSFLAKTAGSNPLRNFTQKLAHPDNKTFIGRGKILEVKLYVEENEVDVIIFDDDLTPSQIRNIERIFEGKCKILDRSSLILDIFASRAQTAQARAQVELAQYQYLLPRLTRMWTHLERQKGGIGMRGPGETQIETDRQIIRDKISLLKKKLQKIDKQSSTRRKGREHLIRAALVGYTNAGKSTLMNKLAKSE
;
A
#
# COMPACT_ATOMS: atom_id res chain seq x y z
N MET A 1 11.63 11.41 11.63
CA MET A 1 11.04 10.08 11.40
C MET A 1 9.57 10.17 11.81
N GLU A 2 8.65 9.82 10.93
CA GLU A 2 7.22 9.81 11.27
C GLU A 2 6.94 8.78 12.36
N LYS A 3 6.22 9.17 13.41
CA LYS A 3 5.80 8.27 14.47
C LYS A 3 4.61 7.43 14.00
N SER A 4 4.62 6.13 14.24
CA SER A 4 3.50 5.27 13.83
C SER A 4 3.00 4.36 14.95
N VAL A 5 1.75 3.92 14.80
CA VAL A 5 1.16 2.83 15.58
C VAL A 5 0.69 1.74 14.63
N LEU A 6 0.78 0.50 15.07
CA LEU A 6 0.42 -0.67 14.29
C LEU A 6 -0.82 -1.32 14.87
N ILE A 7 -1.72 -1.77 14.01
CA ILE A 7 -3.00 -2.37 14.40
C ILE A 7 -3.15 -3.72 13.71
N GLY A 8 -3.38 -4.77 14.51
CA GLY A 8 -3.64 -6.12 14.04
C GLY A 8 -4.87 -6.74 14.71
N LEU A 9 -5.44 -7.74 14.06
CA LEU A 9 -6.55 -8.52 14.59
C LEU A 9 -6.13 -9.93 14.98
N ILE A 10 -6.73 -10.43 16.04
CA ILE A 10 -6.73 -11.83 16.42
C ILE A 10 -8.10 -12.39 16.05
N THR A 11 -8.14 -13.33 15.11
CA THR A 11 -9.38 -13.90 14.58
C THR A 11 -9.46 -15.40 14.86
N SER A 12 -10.47 -16.08 14.33
CA SER A 12 -10.53 -17.53 14.35
C SER A 12 -9.44 -18.19 13.48
N GLU A 13 -8.94 -17.48 12.46
CA GLU A 13 -7.92 -17.96 11.52
C GLU A 13 -6.50 -17.56 11.93
N VAL A 14 -6.35 -16.43 12.63
CA VAL A 14 -5.08 -15.88 13.09
C VAL A 14 -5.06 -15.89 14.61
N ASN A 15 -4.29 -16.80 15.18
CA ASN A 15 -4.14 -16.89 16.62
C ASN A 15 -3.30 -15.73 17.19
N LYS A 16 -3.20 -15.66 18.53
CA LYS A 16 -2.50 -14.56 19.19
C LYS A 16 -1.02 -14.48 18.80
N ASP A 17 -0.34 -15.60 18.76
CA ASP A 17 1.11 -15.65 18.49
C ASP A 17 1.39 -15.24 17.04
N GLN A 18 0.60 -15.74 16.10
CA GLN A 18 0.66 -15.32 14.70
C GLN A 18 0.38 -13.82 14.51
N ALA A 19 -0.61 -13.25 15.21
CA ALA A 19 -0.90 -11.82 15.12
C ALA A 19 0.28 -10.97 15.62
N TYR A 20 0.99 -11.41 16.66
CA TYR A 20 2.21 -10.72 17.11
C TYR A 20 3.35 -10.87 16.11
N GLU A 21 3.56 -12.04 15.53
CA GLU A 21 4.56 -12.28 14.49
C GLU A 21 4.31 -11.36 13.26
N TYR A 22 3.05 -11.25 12.82
CA TYR A 22 2.67 -10.34 11.72
C TYR A 22 2.90 -8.87 12.06
N LEU A 23 2.61 -8.46 13.29
CA LEU A 23 2.88 -7.09 13.74
C LEU A 23 4.38 -6.80 13.87
N ASP A 24 5.20 -7.78 14.24
CA ASP A 24 6.65 -7.64 14.26
C ASP A 24 7.20 -7.47 12.83
N GLU A 25 6.69 -8.25 11.87
CA GLU A 25 7.00 -8.07 10.46
C GLU A 25 6.57 -6.69 9.97
N LEU A 26 5.33 -6.26 10.29
CA LEU A 26 4.82 -4.94 9.94
C LEU A 26 5.67 -3.81 10.54
N SER A 27 6.14 -4.00 11.78
CA SER A 27 7.06 -3.06 12.43
C SER A 27 8.39 -2.94 11.67
N PHE A 28 8.92 -4.06 11.18
CA PHE A 28 10.12 -4.05 10.33
C PHE A 28 9.87 -3.33 9.00
N LEU A 29 8.72 -3.56 8.36
CA LEU A 29 8.32 -2.87 7.14
C LEU A 29 8.15 -1.36 7.37
N ALA A 30 7.50 -0.95 8.46
CA ALA A 30 7.32 0.46 8.82
C ALA A 30 8.67 1.17 9.03
N LYS A 31 9.61 0.54 9.75
CA LYS A 31 10.98 1.05 9.89
C LYS A 31 11.70 1.16 8.55
N THR A 32 11.50 0.18 7.67
CA THR A 32 12.06 0.19 6.32
C THR A 32 11.52 1.34 5.46
N ALA A 33 10.26 1.73 5.68
CA ALA A 33 9.63 2.90 5.05
C ALA A 33 10.04 4.25 5.68
N GLY A 34 10.85 4.22 6.77
CA GLY A 34 11.32 5.43 7.45
C GLY A 34 10.41 5.90 8.58
N SER A 35 9.47 5.07 9.03
CA SER A 35 8.62 5.34 10.19
C SER A 35 9.19 4.73 11.48
N ASN A 36 8.78 5.28 12.62
CA ASN A 36 9.14 4.80 13.95
C ASN A 36 7.89 4.22 14.66
N PRO A 37 7.68 2.89 14.68
CA PRO A 37 6.57 2.28 15.38
C PRO A 37 6.72 2.43 16.90
N LEU A 38 5.75 3.11 17.52
CA LEU A 38 5.76 3.36 18.97
C LEU A 38 5.02 2.29 19.76
N ARG A 39 3.89 1.78 19.21
CA ARG A 39 3.04 0.81 19.90
C ARG A 39 2.26 -0.06 18.92
N ASN A 40 2.05 -1.32 19.32
CA ASN A 40 1.18 -2.27 18.66
C ASN A 40 -0.16 -2.34 19.42
N PHE A 41 -1.26 -2.30 18.67
CA PHE A 41 -2.61 -2.50 19.18
C PHE A 41 -3.19 -3.77 18.57
N THR A 42 -3.73 -4.63 19.42
CA THR A 42 -4.42 -5.85 19.00
C THR A 42 -5.83 -5.88 19.55
N GLN A 43 -6.73 -6.52 18.81
CA GLN A 43 -8.08 -6.82 19.28
C GLN A 43 -8.50 -8.21 18.82
N LYS A 44 -9.19 -8.94 19.69
CA LYS A 44 -9.80 -10.22 19.33
C LYS A 44 -11.20 -9.97 18.81
N LEU A 45 -11.45 -10.32 17.55
CA LEU A 45 -12.75 -10.28 16.88
C LEU A 45 -12.92 -11.53 16.03
N ALA A 46 -14.15 -12.01 15.88
CA ALA A 46 -14.42 -13.12 14.96
C ALA A 46 -14.16 -12.72 13.50
N HIS A 47 -14.53 -11.48 13.14
CA HIS A 47 -14.32 -10.89 11.83
C HIS A 47 -13.97 -9.40 11.98
N PRO A 48 -13.23 -8.80 11.03
CA PRO A 48 -12.99 -7.36 10.99
C PRO A 48 -14.29 -6.57 11.03
N ASP A 49 -14.33 -5.47 11.78
CA ASP A 49 -15.49 -4.56 11.76
C ASP A 49 -15.66 -3.92 10.38
N ASN A 50 -16.89 -3.94 9.86
CA ASN A 50 -17.19 -3.44 8.52
C ASN A 50 -17.00 -1.92 8.37
N LYS A 51 -17.01 -1.16 9.49
CA LYS A 51 -16.91 0.31 9.46
C LYS A 51 -15.49 0.79 9.73
N THR A 52 -14.78 0.18 10.67
CA THR A 52 -13.54 0.70 11.22
C THR A 52 -12.44 -0.36 11.38
N PHE A 53 -12.64 -1.58 10.81
CA PHE A 53 -11.73 -2.71 10.92
C PHE A 53 -11.61 -3.27 12.34
N ILE A 54 -11.39 -2.41 13.34
CA ILE A 54 -11.42 -2.73 14.78
C ILE A 54 -12.68 -2.17 15.42
N GLY A 55 -13.08 -2.72 16.56
CA GLY A 55 -14.29 -2.30 17.27
C GLY A 55 -14.21 -0.85 17.78
N ARG A 56 -15.38 -0.24 17.96
CA ARG A 56 -15.52 1.17 18.33
C ARG A 56 -14.76 1.57 19.59
N GLY A 57 -14.75 0.74 20.63
CA GLY A 57 -14.01 1.02 21.87
C GLY A 57 -12.49 1.03 21.63
N LYS A 58 -11.98 0.07 20.82
CA LYS A 58 -10.56 -0.03 20.54
C LYS A 58 -10.07 1.14 19.67
N ILE A 59 -10.85 1.59 18.69
CA ILE A 59 -10.44 2.73 17.87
C ILE A 59 -10.39 4.04 18.66
N LEU A 60 -11.24 4.19 19.68
CA LEU A 60 -11.17 5.34 20.59
C LEU A 60 -9.93 5.27 21.49
N GLU A 61 -9.57 4.08 21.99
CA GLU A 61 -8.30 3.87 22.72
C GLU A 61 -7.10 4.27 21.86
N VAL A 62 -7.09 3.83 20.59
CA VAL A 62 -6.04 4.23 19.63
C VAL A 62 -6.04 5.74 19.41
N LYS A 63 -7.22 6.37 19.27
CA LYS A 63 -7.33 7.83 19.07
C LYS A 63 -6.70 8.60 20.23
N LEU A 64 -7.01 8.24 21.46
CA LEU A 64 -6.42 8.88 22.65
C LEU A 64 -4.90 8.75 22.64
N TYR A 65 -4.37 7.56 22.37
CA TYR A 65 -2.92 7.34 22.29
C TYR A 65 -2.25 8.15 21.18
N VAL A 66 -2.90 8.23 20.01
CA VAL A 66 -2.42 9.01 18.85
C VAL A 66 -2.33 10.49 19.19
N GLU A 67 -3.35 11.04 19.87
CA GLU A 67 -3.36 12.45 20.28
C GLU A 67 -2.33 12.75 21.38
N GLU A 68 -2.18 11.87 22.38
CA GLU A 68 -1.20 12.04 23.47
C GLU A 68 0.25 11.95 23.01
N ASN A 69 0.56 11.13 21.99
CA ASN A 69 1.92 10.87 21.55
C ASN A 69 2.28 11.55 20.23
N GLU A 70 1.37 12.36 19.67
CA GLU A 70 1.51 13.03 18.37
C GLU A 70 1.95 12.07 17.27
N VAL A 71 1.14 11.02 17.06
CA VAL A 71 1.40 9.97 16.07
C VAL A 71 1.02 10.48 14.67
N ASP A 72 1.92 10.33 13.71
CA ASP A 72 1.74 10.80 12.34
C ASP A 72 0.99 9.78 11.46
N VAL A 73 1.19 8.47 11.73
CA VAL A 73 0.71 7.39 10.86
C VAL A 73 0.11 6.24 11.65
N ILE A 74 -1.04 5.75 11.21
CA ILE A 74 -1.66 4.51 11.71
C ILE A 74 -1.58 3.47 10.60
N ILE A 75 -1.00 2.29 10.89
CA ILE A 75 -0.78 1.24 9.93
C ILE A 75 -1.56 0.00 10.36
N PHE A 76 -2.43 -0.49 9.50
CA PHE A 76 -3.20 -1.70 9.69
C PHE A 76 -2.51 -2.88 9.03
N ASP A 77 -2.49 -4.03 9.70
CA ASP A 77 -1.81 -5.24 9.21
C ASP A 77 -2.52 -5.91 8.04
N ASP A 78 -3.81 -5.67 7.87
CA ASP A 78 -4.64 -6.15 6.76
C ASP A 78 -5.04 -5.02 5.81
N ASP A 79 -5.54 -5.42 4.63
CA ASP A 79 -6.09 -4.49 3.65
C ASP A 79 -7.40 -3.85 4.15
N LEU A 80 -7.47 -2.54 4.06
CA LEU A 80 -8.66 -1.79 4.40
C LEU A 80 -9.56 -1.58 3.18
N THR A 81 -10.86 -1.73 3.38
CA THR A 81 -11.83 -1.30 2.37
C THR A 81 -11.87 0.24 2.26
N PRO A 82 -12.25 0.79 1.10
CA PRO A 82 -12.39 2.24 0.94
C PRO A 82 -13.35 2.88 1.93
N SER A 83 -14.34 2.12 2.41
CA SER A 83 -15.31 2.59 3.43
C SER A 83 -14.68 2.67 4.81
N GLN A 84 -13.86 1.68 5.18
CA GLN A 84 -13.12 1.66 6.44
C GLN A 84 -12.13 2.81 6.51
N ILE A 85 -11.30 3.00 5.49
CA ILE A 85 -10.34 4.12 5.42
C ILE A 85 -11.05 5.44 5.70
N ARG A 86 -12.10 5.76 4.96
CA ARG A 86 -12.86 7.00 5.12
C ARG A 86 -13.46 7.18 6.52
N ASN A 87 -14.01 6.10 7.10
CA ASN A 87 -14.60 6.19 8.43
C ASN A 87 -13.52 6.41 9.50
N ILE A 88 -12.37 5.76 9.33
CA ILE A 88 -11.21 5.94 10.22
C ILE A 88 -10.67 7.37 10.09
N GLU A 89 -10.44 7.87 8.87
CA GLU A 89 -10.00 9.26 8.62
C GLU A 89 -10.92 10.30 9.29
N ARG A 90 -12.25 10.07 9.27
CA ARG A 90 -13.21 10.94 9.97
C ARG A 90 -13.03 10.91 11.49
N ILE A 91 -12.75 9.75 12.07
CA ILE A 91 -12.55 9.61 13.51
C ILE A 91 -11.28 10.37 13.94
N PHE A 92 -10.23 10.31 13.14
CA PHE A 92 -8.96 10.98 13.41
C PHE A 92 -8.90 12.41 12.83
N GLU A 93 -9.99 12.91 12.23
CA GLU A 93 -10.12 14.29 11.72
C GLU A 93 -9.02 14.68 10.71
N GLY A 94 -8.44 13.70 10.01
CA GLY A 94 -7.34 13.92 9.08
C GLY A 94 -6.00 14.30 9.72
N LYS A 95 -5.88 14.19 11.05
CA LYS A 95 -4.66 14.55 11.80
C LYS A 95 -3.51 13.56 11.60
N CYS A 96 -3.80 12.34 11.20
CA CYS A 96 -2.81 11.31 10.93
C CYS A 96 -3.11 10.57 9.62
N LYS A 97 -2.07 10.04 9.00
CA LYS A 97 -2.18 9.21 7.79
C LYS A 97 -2.69 7.83 8.17
N ILE A 98 -3.60 7.29 7.36
CA ILE A 98 -4.08 5.91 7.51
C ILE A 98 -3.50 5.08 6.38
N LEU A 99 -2.73 4.08 6.72
CA LEU A 99 -2.15 3.12 5.79
C LEU A 99 -2.63 1.71 6.13
N ASP A 100 -2.73 0.89 5.12
CA ASP A 100 -2.84 -0.56 5.26
C ASP A 100 -1.53 -1.24 4.80
N ARG A 101 -1.43 -2.55 5.01
CA ARG A 101 -0.23 -3.32 4.66
C ARG A 101 0.15 -3.17 3.19
N SER A 102 -0.85 -3.21 2.29
CA SER A 102 -0.60 -3.07 0.85
C SER A 102 -0.08 -1.70 0.47
N SER A 103 -0.63 -0.62 1.02
CA SER A 103 -0.15 0.74 0.75
C SER A 103 1.27 0.97 1.27
N LEU A 104 1.58 0.47 2.47
CA LEU A 104 2.94 0.54 3.03
C LEU A 104 3.96 -0.18 2.14
N ILE A 105 3.63 -1.39 1.67
CA ILE A 105 4.50 -2.16 0.77
C ILE A 105 4.70 -1.41 -0.56
N LEU A 106 3.64 -0.82 -1.12
CA LEU A 106 3.74 -0.02 -2.34
C LEU A 106 4.65 1.20 -2.17
N ASP A 107 4.60 1.86 -1.02
CA ASP A 107 5.48 3.01 -0.71
C ASP A 107 6.95 2.58 -0.57
N ILE A 108 7.22 1.42 0.05
CA ILE A 108 8.57 0.84 0.11
C ILE A 108 9.08 0.52 -1.30
N PHE A 109 8.25 -0.09 -2.16
CA PHE A 109 8.66 -0.36 -3.54
C PHE A 109 8.87 0.91 -4.34
N ALA A 110 8.04 1.95 -4.14
CA ALA A 110 8.19 3.23 -4.81
C ALA A 110 9.53 3.90 -4.47
N SER A 111 9.91 3.88 -3.19
CA SER A 111 11.18 4.45 -2.73
C SER A 111 12.41 3.69 -3.25
N ARG A 112 12.28 2.39 -3.50
CA ARG A 112 13.39 1.52 -3.93
C ARG A 112 13.46 1.26 -5.43
N ALA A 113 12.48 1.65 -6.21
CA ALA A 113 12.42 1.42 -7.65
C ALA A 113 13.45 2.28 -8.39
N GLN A 114 14.56 1.68 -8.82
CA GLN A 114 15.65 2.38 -9.52
C GLN A 114 15.51 2.29 -11.05
N THR A 115 15.01 1.17 -11.59
CA THR A 115 14.90 0.99 -13.05
C THR A 115 13.60 1.59 -13.60
N ALA A 116 13.60 1.99 -14.87
CA ALA A 116 12.40 2.50 -15.54
C ALA A 116 11.25 1.47 -15.57
N GLN A 117 11.58 0.18 -15.65
CA GLN A 117 10.60 -0.90 -15.57
C GLN A 117 10.02 -1.02 -14.17
N ALA A 118 10.85 -1.06 -13.12
CA ALA A 118 10.41 -1.15 -11.74
C ALA A 118 9.52 0.05 -11.37
N ARG A 119 9.93 1.28 -11.71
CA ARG A 119 9.12 2.48 -11.48
C ARG A 119 7.75 2.38 -12.16
N ALA A 120 7.69 1.96 -13.42
CA ALA A 120 6.43 1.83 -14.14
C ALA A 120 5.54 0.72 -13.56
N GLN A 121 6.10 -0.37 -13.04
CA GLN A 121 5.36 -1.45 -12.37
C GLN A 121 4.78 -0.97 -11.03
N VAL A 122 5.57 -0.30 -10.21
CA VAL A 122 5.11 0.22 -8.92
C VAL A 122 4.05 1.30 -9.12
N GLU A 123 4.26 2.24 -10.04
CA GLU A 123 3.29 3.28 -10.36
C GLU A 123 1.96 2.68 -10.87
N LEU A 124 2.03 1.63 -11.70
CA LEU A 124 0.84 0.91 -12.13
C LEU A 124 0.10 0.28 -10.95
N ALA A 125 0.82 -0.38 -10.03
CA ALA A 125 0.23 -1.00 -8.85
C ALA A 125 -0.40 0.05 -7.92
N GLN A 126 0.24 1.21 -7.71
CA GLN A 126 -0.31 2.32 -6.94
C GLN A 126 -1.61 2.86 -7.55
N TYR A 127 -1.67 3.07 -8.87
CA TYR A 127 -2.91 3.52 -9.52
C TYR A 127 -4.02 2.46 -9.46
N GLN A 128 -3.69 1.18 -9.58
CA GLN A 128 -4.67 0.09 -9.44
C GLN A 128 -5.22 -0.01 -8.01
N TYR A 129 -4.37 0.22 -7.01
CA TYR A 129 -4.76 0.28 -5.60
C TYR A 129 -5.63 1.52 -5.32
N LEU A 130 -5.31 2.67 -5.90
CA LEU A 130 -6.01 3.93 -5.69
C LEU A 130 -7.38 3.98 -6.38
N LEU A 131 -7.49 3.41 -7.58
CA LEU A 131 -8.68 3.52 -8.44
C LEU A 131 -10.01 3.14 -7.74
N PRO A 132 -10.12 1.99 -7.02
CA PRO A 132 -11.35 1.65 -6.30
C PRO A 132 -11.59 2.54 -5.06
N ARG A 133 -10.55 3.20 -4.55
CA ARG A 133 -10.60 4.06 -3.35
C ARG A 133 -11.08 5.47 -3.67
N LEU A 134 -10.80 5.99 -4.86
CA LEU A 134 -11.26 7.30 -5.32
C LEU A 134 -12.79 7.46 -5.32
N THR A 135 -13.54 6.41 -5.59
CA THR A 135 -14.99 6.48 -5.69
C THR A 135 -15.71 6.90 -4.43
N ARG A 136 -15.02 6.89 -3.28
CA ARG A 136 -15.64 7.13 -1.98
C ARG A 136 -14.91 8.15 -1.10
N MET A 137 -13.77 8.67 -1.53
CA MET A 137 -13.03 9.69 -0.77
C MET A 137 -13.67 11.09 -0.86
N TRP A 138 -14.45 11.36 -1.90
CA TRP A 138 -15.00 12.70 -2.21
C TRP A 138 -16.48 12.87 -1.85
N THR A 139 -17.04 12.06 -0.97
CA THR A 139 -18.47 12.11 -0.59
C THR A 139 -18.91 13.41 0.07
N HIS A 140 -17.99 14.27 0.52
CA HIS A 140 -18.34 15.60 0.99
C HIS A 140 -18.76 16.53 -0.16
N LEU A 141 -18.28 16.30 -1.39
CA LEU A 141 -18.69 17.04 -2.59
C LEU A 141 -20.02 16.52 -3.19
N GLU A 142 -20.39 15.25 -2.94
CA GLU A 142 -21.69 14.69 -3.33
C GLU A 142 -22.88 15.40 -2.65
N ARG A 143 -22.67 16.10 -1.53
CA ARG A 143 -23.71 16.83 -0.81
C ARG A 143 -24.07 18.18 -1.44
N GLN A 144 -23.30 18.69 -2.40
CA GLN A 144 -23.73 19.80 -3.24
C GLN A 144 -24.62 19.25 -4.35
N LYS A 145 -25.90 19.01 -3.99
CA LYS A 145 -26.92 18.51 -4.92
C LYS A 145 -27.10 19.46 -6.11
N GLY A 146 -26.86 18.94 -7.31
CA GLY A 146 -27.54 19.42 -8.50
C GLY A 146 -29.05 19.15 -8.38
N GLY A 147 -29.88 19.88 -9.08
CA GLY A 147 -31.34 19.67 -9.09
C GLY A 147 -31.71 18.25 -9.52
N ILE A 148 -32.98 17.85 -9.35
CA ILE A 148 -33.51 16.53 -9.69
C ILE A 148 -33.11 16.15 -11.12
N GLY A 149 -32.33 15.07 -11.27
CA GLY A 149 -31.83 14.56 -12.56
C GLY A 149 -30.56 15.20 -13.11
N MET A 150 -29.94 16.16 -12.40
CA MET A 150 -28.64 16.73 -12.78
C MET A 150 -27.51 16.14 -11.94
N ARG A 151 -26.41 15.73 -12.59
CA ARG A 151 -25.16 15.36 -11.92
C ARG A 151 -24.58 16.60 -11.22
N GLY A 152 -24.28 16.49 -9.93
CA GLY A 152 -23.62 17.55 -9.17
C GLY A 152 -22.17 17.77 -9.65
N PRO A 153 -21.58 18.97 -9.43
CA PRO A 153 -20.20 19.27 -9.83
C PRO A 153 -19.18 18.29 -9.23
N GLY A 154 -19.44 17.73 -8.04
CA GLY A 154 -18.59 16.73 -7.40
C GLY A 154 -18.60 15.37 -8.12
N GLU A 155 -19.72 14.90 -8.63
CA GLU A 155 -19.81 13.66 -9.40
C GLU A 155 -19.03 13.73 -10.71
N THR A 156 -19.11 14.86 -11.39
CA THR A 156 -18.37 15.11 -12.64
C THR A 156 -16.86 15.12 -12.40
N GLN A 157 -16.41 15.70 -11.29
CA GLN A 157 -15.00 15.78 -10.95
C GLN A 157 -14.44 14.40 -10.58
N ILE A 158 -15.18 13.60 -9.80
CA ILE A 158 -14.79 12.21 -9.47
C ILE A 158 -14.67 11.36 -10.74
N GLU A 159 -15.61 11.50 -11.68
CA GLU A 159 -15.59 10.74 -12.92
C GLU A 159 -14.39 11.15 -13.80
N THR A 160 -14.07 12.44 -13.83
CA THR A 160 -12.88 12.97 -14.50
C THR A 160 -11.59 12.41 -13.88
N ASP A 161 -11.46 12.45 -12.56
CA ASP A 161 -10.28 11.93 -11.85
C ASP A 161 -10.10 10.41 -12.07
N ARG A 162 -11.21 9.66 -12.05
CA ARG A 162 -11.20 8.22 -12.39
C ARG A 162 -10.76 7.97 -13.82
N GLN A 163 -11.23 8.80 -14.77
CA GLN A 163 -10.84 8.67 -16.16
C GLN A 163 -9.34 8.95 -16.33
N ILE A 164 -8.82 10.00 -15.72
CA ILE A 164 -7.39 10.32 -15.73
C ILE A 164 -6.56 9.13 -15.21
N ILE A 165 -6.98 8.50 -14.13
CA ILE A 165 -6.26 7.34 -13.58
C ILE A 165 -6.37 6.12 -14.48
N ARG A 166 -7.53 5.85 -15.09
CA ARG A 166 -7.68 4.77 -16.08
C ARG A 166 -6.77 4.98 -17.28
N ASP A 167 -6.65 6.22 -17.76
CA ASP A 167 -5.79 6.57 -18.88
C ASP A 167 -4.31 6.38 -18.51
N LYS A 168 -3.90 6.78 -17.30
CA LYS A 168 -2.56 6.52 -16.76
C LYS A 168 -2.27 5.02 -16.66
N ILE A 169 -3.21 4.22 -16.14
CA ILE A 169 -3.09 2.75 -16.09
C ILE A 169 -2.90 2.17 -17.49
N SER A 170 -3.68 2.62 -18.48
CA SER A 170 -3.58 2.17 -19.87
C SER A 170 -2.21 2.52 -20.46
N LEU A 171 -1.74 3.75 -20.26
CA LEU A 171 -0.44 4.23 -20.72
C LEU A 171 0.71 3.41 -20.10
N LEU A 172 0.67 3.17 -18.79
CA LEU A 172 1.69 2.39 -18.09
C LEU A 172 1.71 0.93 -18.56
N LYS A 173 0.56 0.31 -18.79
CA LYS A 173 0.47 -1.04 -19.37
C LYS A 173 1.14 -1.10 -20.75
N LYS A 174 0.87 -0.13 -21.63
CA LYS A 174 1.51 -0.02 -22.95
C LYS A 174 3.03 0.18 -22.83
N LYS A 175 3.47 1.02 -21.88
CA LYS A 175 4.90 1.25 -21.61
C LYS A 175 5.61 -0.03 -21.17
N LEU A 176 5.01 -0.78 -20.25
CA LEU A 176 5.55 -2.07 -19.79
C LEU A 176 5.62 -3.10 -20.91
N GLN A 177 4.58 -3.23 -21.73
CA GLN A 177 4.60 -4.11 -22.90
C GLN A 177 5.72 -3.75 -23.88
N LYS A 178 5.98 -2.45 -24.10
CA LYS A 178 7.11 -2.01 -24.95
C LYS A 178 8.47 -2.39 -24.36
N ILE A 179 8.63 -2.21 -23.03
CA ILE A 179 9.86 -2.60 -22.33
C ILE A 179 10.08 -4.12 -22.42
N ASP A 180 9.02 -4.92 -22.23
CA ASP A 180 9.10 -6.38 -22.31
C ASP A 180 9.46 -6.85 -23.71
N LYS A 181 8.89 -6.26 -24.78
CA LYS A 181 9.26 -6.53 -26.16
C LYS A 181 10.73 -6.21 -26.43
N GLN A 182 11.22 -5.04 -25.98
CA GLN A 182 12.62 -4.65 -26.12
C GLN A 182 13.56 -5.60 -25.36
N SER A 183 13.16 -5.97 -24.13
CA SER A 183 13.92 -6.93 -23.31
C SER A 183 13.96 -8.33 -23.95
N SER A 184 12.85 -8.79 -24.55
CA SER A 184 12.79 -10.04 -25.31
C SER A 184 13.71 -10.01 -26.54
N THR A 185 13.68 -8.92 -27.31
CA THR A 185 14.56 -8.75 -28.49
C THR A 185 16.04 -8.78 -28.09
N ARG A 186 16.41 -8.10 -26.99
CA ARG A 186 17.78 -8.14 -26.47
C ARG A 186 18.23 -9.54 -26.02
N ARG A 187 17.28 -10.37 -25.54
CA ARG A 187 17.53 -11.74 -25.08
C ARG A 187 17.69 -12.73 -26.25
N LYS A 188 16.99 -12.52 -27.36
CA LYS A 188 17.07 -13.40 -28.54
C LYS A 188 18.50 -13.60 -29.06
N GLY A 189 19.34 -12.55 -29.08
CA GLY A 189 20.72 -12.65 -29.46
C GLY A 189 21.64 -13.47 -28.54
N ARG A 190 21.11 -13.96 -27.41
CA ARG A 190 21.85 -14.75 -26.41
C ARG A 190 21.29 -16.17 -26.22
N GLU A 191 20.50 -16.65 -27.14
CA GLU A 191 19.87 -17.98 -27.05
C GLU A 191 20.86 -19.14 -27.07
N HIS A 192 22.03 -18.92 -27.68
CA HIS A 192 23.14 -19.88 -27.74
C HIS A 192 24.01 -19.91 -26.48
N LEU A 193 23.80 -19.00 -25.52
CA LEU A 193 24.60 -18.97 -24.30
C LEU A 193 23.95 -19.82 -23.21
N ILE A 194 24.81 -20.46 -22.40
CA ILE A 194 24.37 -21.19 -21.21
C ILE A 194 23.72 -20.19 -20.21
N ARG A 195 22.51 -20.49 -19.75
CA ARG A 195 21.80 -19.70 -18.75
C ARG A 195 21.89 -20.37 -17.41
N ALA A 196 22.43 -19.66 -16.43
CA ALA A 196 22.46 -20.09 -15.03
C ALA A 196 21.67 -19.12 -14.19
N ALA A 197 20.93 -19.64 -13.20
CA ALA A 197 20.20 -18.84 -12.22
C ALA A 197 20.74 -19.12 -10.83
N LEU A 198 21.06 -18.06 -10.08
CA LEU A 198 21.40 -18.16 -8.65
C LEU A 198 20.12 -18.04 -7.83
N VAL A 199 19.76 -19.12 -7.16
CA VAL A 199 18.55 -19.18 -6.31
C VAL A 199 18.98 -19.33 -4.86
N GLY A 200 18.28 -18.72 -3.94
CA GLY A 200 18.53 -18.80 -2.49
C GLY A 200 17.84 -17.68 -1.74
N TYR A 201 17.82 -17.79 -0.41
CA TYR A 201 17.20 -16.80 0.48
C TYR A 201 17.78 -15.41 0.35
N THR A 202 17.03 -14.39 0.79
CA THR A 202 17.53 -13.01 0.92
C THR A 202 18.79 -12.98 1.77
N ASN A 203 19.73 -12.10 1.46
CA ASN A 203 21.05 -11.98 2.12
C ASN A 203 21.98 -13.21 2.04
N ALA A 204 21.69 -14.21 1.23
CA ALA A 204 22.56 -15.36 0.97
C ALA A 204 23.80 -15.04 0.08
N GLY A 205 24.10 -13.77 -0.15
CA GLY A 205 25.26 -13.35 -0.93
C GLY A 205 25.16 -13.53 -2.46
N LYS A 206 23.96 -13.81 -3.01
CA LYS A 206 23.74 -14.01 -4.45
C LYS A 206 24.27 -12.86 -5.31
N SER A 207 23.93 -11.63 -4.94
CA SER A 207 24.36 -10.42 -5.66
C SER A 207 25.88 -10.22 -5.56
N THR A 208 26.47 -10.48 -4.41
CA THR A 208 27.92 -10.40 -4.19
C THR A 208 28.66 -11.42 -5.08
N LEU A 209 28.13 -12.65 -5.15
CA LEU A 209 28.69 -13.68 -6.01
C LEU A 209 28.56 -13.31 -7.51
N MET A 210 27.37 -12.82 -7.93
CA MET A 210 27.14 -12.34 -9.30
C MET A 210 28.10 -11.21 -9.67
N ASN A 211 28.29 -10.23 -8.80
CA ASN A 211 29.20 -9.11 -9.06
C ASN A 211 30.66 -9.60 -9.20
N LYS A 212 31.08 -10.53 -8.35
CA LYS A 212 32.42 -11.14 -8.47
C LYS A 212 32.60 -11.92 -9.79
N LEU A 213 31.59 -12.70 -10.19
CA LEU A 213 31.65 -13.49 -11.45
C LEU A 213 31.57 -12.59 -12.68
N ALA A 214 30.75 -11.53 -12.65
CA ALA A 214 30.60 -10.57 -13.74
C ALA A 214 31.74 -9.53 -13.78
N LYS A 215 32.68 -9.53 -12.82
CA LYS A 215 33.72 -8.49 -12.66
C LYS A 215 33.15 -7.08 -12.72
N SER A 216 31.92 -6.91 -12.22
CA SER A 216 31.24 -5.60 -12.08
C SER A 216 31.31 -5.13 -10.64
N GLU A 217 31.69 -3.88 -10.44
CA GLU A 217 31.64 -3.22 -9.13
C GLU A 217 30.20 -2.92 -8.68
#